data_17e7f737fccc08d95c59eecdee910979
#
_entry.id   17e7f737fccc08d95c59eecdee910979
#
_cell.length_a   1.000
_cell.length_b   1.000
_cell.length_c   1.000
_cell.angle_alpha   90.00
_cell.angle_beta   90.00
_cell.angle_gamma   90.00
#
_symmetry.space_group_name_H-M   'P 1'
#
loop_
_entity.id
_entity.type
_entity.pdbx_description
1 polymer ?
#
loop_
_entity_poly.entity_id
_entity_poly.type
_entity_poly.pdbx_seq_one_letter_code
_entity_poly.pdbx_strand_id
1 'polypeptide(L)'
;MAEVLSLVEARLRSVFGEPDARAAMTFVGTDRIEVLRFLDTGDPAGPDGGALVRYATLGMSARPMADPTVVVPDPSRGPRAELLLTVRAGHADTGKVLRPLAVLAASPQVEGVVVTPGASLDIGEPLWPGAPFSSVLVAEPGGLVPDLELDAPLDPVRFLPLLPMTPNEAAWKRVRGAAALQERWLERGTDPRDPRRGSVALD
;
A
#
# COMPACT_ATOMS: atom_id res chain seq x y z
N MET A 1 -20.60 -1.78 6.71
CA MET A 1 -19.74 -1.23 5.65
C MET A 1 -19.26 0.19 5.97
N ALA A 2 -20.14 1.17 6.09
CA ALA A 2 -19.76 2.54 6.47
C ALA A 2 -19.05 2.62 7.84
N GLU A 3 -19.47 1.80 8.79
CA GLU A 3 -18.87 1.73 10.13
C GLU A 3 -17.40 1.27 10.10
N VAL A 4 -17.08 0.21 9.34
CA VAL A 4 -15.70 -0.27 9.21
C VAL A 4 -14.80 0.83 8.65
N LEU A 5 -15.23 1.53 7.59
CA LEU A 5 -14.43 2.61 7.01
C LEU A 5 -14.24 3.80 7.95
N SER A 6 -15.24 4.11 8.77
CA SER A 6 -15.11 5.15 9.79
C SER A 6 -14.08 4.78 10.86
N LEU A 7 -14.05 3.51 11.28
CA LEU A 7 -13.04 3.01 12.22
C LEU A 7 -11.64 3.00 11.61
N VAL A 8 -11.52 2.60 10.34
CA VAL A 8 -10.25 2.64 9.60
C VAL A 8 -9.74 4.07 9.48
N GLU A 9 -10.60 5.01 9.08
CA GLU A 9 -10.21 6.42 8.98
C GLU A 9 -9.77 6.98 10.34
N ALA A 10 -10.51 6.68 11.41
CA ALA A 10 -10.15 7.08 12.76
C ALA A 10 -8.79 6.49 13.19
N ARG A 11 -8.50 5.22 12.84
CA ARG A 11 -7.20 4.59 13.09
C ARG A 11 -6.08 5.31 12.35
N LEU A 12 -6.24 5.61 11.06
CA LEU A 12 -5.25 6.33 10.27
C LEU A 12 -4.98 7.72 10.84
N ARG A 13 -6.03 8.46 11.21
CA ARG A 13 -5.90 9.78 11.84
C ARG A 13 -5.23 9.73 13.21
N SER A 14 -5.47 8.71 13.99
CA SER A 14 -4.81 8.56 15.30
C SER A 14 -3.30 8.36 15.19
N VAL A 15 -2.82 7.82 14.07
CA VAL A 15 -1.40 7.57 13.82
C VAL A 15 -0.73 8.72 13.05
N PHE A 16 -1.39 9.26 12.03
CA PHE A 16 -0.79 10.20 11.08
C PHE A 16 -1.32 11.64 11.23
N GLY A 17 -2.33 11.86 12.05
CA GLY A 17 -3.01 13.16 12.14
C GLY A 17 -4.04 13.35 11.02
N GLU A 18 -4.37 14.61 10.73
CA GLU A 18 -5.33 14.93 9.67
C GLU A 18 -4.71 14.80 8.28
N PRO A 19 -5.42 14.21 7.33
CA PRO A 19 -4.96 14.17 5.95
C PRO A 19 -4.95 15.58 5.35
N ASP A 20 -3.89 15.93 4.64
CA ASP A 20 -3.76 17.20 3.94
C ASP A 20 -4.34 17.15 2.52
N ALA A 21 -4.60 15.97 2.00
CA ALA A 21 -5.32 15.77 0.74
C ALA A 21 -6.10 14.44 0.75
N ARG A 22 -7.16 14.41 -0.06
CA ARG A 22 -8.01 13.23 -0.25
C ARG A 22 -8.46 13.17 -1.71
N ALA A 23 -8.39 12.02 -2.32
CA ALA A 23 -8.96 11.74 -3.63
C ALA A 23 -9.87 10.52 -3.54
N ALA A 24 -11.00 10.56 -4.25
CA ALA A 24 -11.95 9.46 -4.29
C ALA A 24 -12.16 9.00 -5.72
N MET A 25 -12.20 7.69 -5.92
CA MET A 25 -12.40 7.06 -7.22
C MET A 25 -13.40 5.92 -7.09
N THR A 26 -14.16 5.73 -8.15
CA THR A 26 -15.08 4.58 -8.28
C THR A 26 -14.80 3.93 -9.61
N PHE A 27 -14.53 2.64 -9.59
CA PHE A 27 -14.35 1.83 -10.79
C PHE A 27 -15.61 1.03 -11.06
N VAL A 28 -15.80 0.58 -12.29
CA VAL A 28 -16.96 -0.22 -12.65
C VAL A 28 -16.95 -1.53 -11.84
N GLY A 29 -18.03 -1.77 -11.11
CA GLY A 29 -18.19 -2.99 -10.29
C GLY A 29 -17.52 -2.94 -8.92
N THR A 30 -16.94 -1.81 -8.51
CA THR A 30 -16.32 -1.66 -7.18
C THR A 30 -17.05 -0.69 -6.27
N ASP A 31 -16.78 -0.81 -4.99
CA ASP A 31 -17.10 0.24 -4.03
C ASP A 31 -16.19 1.47 -4.27
N ARG A 32 -16.56 2.59 -3.68
CA ARG A 32 -15.75 3.79 -3.70
C ARG A 32 -14.46 3.56 -2.94
N ILE A 33 -13.34 3.83 -3.59
CA ILE A 33 -12.00 3.83 -2.96
C ILE A 33 -11.55 5.28 -2.81
N GLU A 34 -11.09 5.61 -1.62
CA GLU A 34 -10.43 6.88 -1.34
C GLU A 34 -8.94 6.65 -1.09
N VAL A 35 -8.13 7.65 -1.37
CA VAL A 35 -6.73 7.69 -0.97
C VAL A 35 -6.50 8.96 -0.18
N LEU A 36 -6.04 8.79 1.03
CA LEU A 36 -5.71 9.87 1.96
C LEU A 36 -4.21 10.15 1.88
N ARG A 37 -3.82 11.42 1.89
CA ARG A 37 -2.42 11.84 1.97
C ARG A 37 -2.17 12.50 3.31
N PHE A 38 -1.03 12.15 3.92
CA PHE A 38 -0.56 12.70 5.19
C PHE A 38 0.86 13.21 5.00
N LEU A 39 1.09 14.48 5.29
CA LEU A 39 2.42 15.07 5.26
C LEU A 39 3.02 15.03 6.66
N ASP A 40 4.09 14.29 6.80
CA ASP A 40 4.93 14.29 7.99
C ASP A 40 6.14 15.17 7.72
N THR A 41 6.18 16.33 8.38
CA THR A 41 7.27 17.29 8.19
C THR A 41 8.61 16.80 8.75
N GLY A 42 8.58 15.79 9.64
CA GLY A 42 9.75 15.09 10.13
C GLY A 42 10.84 15.98 10.74
N ASP A 43 11.73 15.37 11.46
CA ASP A 43 12.98 15.99 11.88
C ASP A 43 14.09 15.58 10.90
N PRO A 44 14.79 16.52 10.21
CA PRO A 44 15.91 16.18 9.33
C PRO A 44 17.03 15.39 10.03
N ALA A 45 17.17 15.54 11.33
CA ALA A 45 18.12 14.80 12.17
C ALA A 45 17.53 13.51 12.75
N GLY A 46 16.24 13.29 12.55
CA GLY A 46 15.53 12.11 13.05
C GLY A 46 15.82 10.83 12.24
N PRO A 47 15.34 9.68 12.73
CA PRO A 47 15.61 8.38 12.11
C PRO A 47 15.08 8.28 10.68
N ASP A 48 14.05 9.04 10.33
CA ASP A 48 13.47 9.05 8.99
C ASP A 48 14.22 9.95 7.99
N GLY A 49 15.15 10.80 8.47
CA GLY A 49 16.01 11.62 7.62
C GLY A 49 15.27 12.71 6.84
N GLY A 50 14.23 13.31 7.44
CA GLY A 50 13.46 14.42 6.85
C GLY A 50 11.99 14.12 6.62
N ALA A 51 11.33 15.00 5.89
CA ALA A 51 9.88 14.92 5.66
C ALA A 51 9.49 13.72 4.81
N LEU A 52 8.37 13.10 5.18
CA LEU A 52 7.75 11.97 4.48
C LEU A 52 6.34 12.32 4.04
N VAL A 53 5.91 11.74 2.95
CA VAL A 53 4.51 11.73 2.53
C VAL A 53 4.01 10.29 2.63
N ARG A 54 2.90 10.12 3.36
CA ARG A 54 2.24 8.83 3.49
C ARG A 54 0.91 8.87 2.76
N TYR A 55 0.65 7.84 2.01
CA TYR A 55 -0.61 7.62 1.34
C TYR A 55 -1.25 6.37 1.93
N ALA A 56 -2.53 6.45 2.27
CA ALA A 56 -3.31 5.33 2.77
C ALA A 56 -4.58 5.18 1.95
N THR A 57 -4.91 3.97 1.56
CA THR A 57 -6.22 3.70 0.94
C THR A 57 -7.29 3.64 2.02
N LEU A 58 -8.53 3.90 1.62
CA LEU A 58 -9.72 3.79 2.44
C LEU A 58 -10.87 3.30 1.56
N GLY A 59 -11.28 2.06 1.76
CA GLY A 59 -12.32 1.46 0.95
C GLY A 59 -12.06 0.00 0.56
N MET A 60 -10.80 -0.41 0.44
CA MET A 60 -10.44 -1.79 0.15
C MET A 60 -10.96 -2.74 1.26
N SER A 61 -10.88 -2.33 2.51
CA SER A 61 -11.32 -3.08 3.68
C SER A 61 -12.84 -3.11 3.89
N ALA A 62 -13.62 -2.37 3.07
CA ALA A 62 -15.09 -2.37 3.16
C ALA A 62 -15.70 -3.77 3.04
N ARG A 63 -15.05 -4.61 2.23
CA ARG A 63 -15.38 -6.03 2.08
C ARG A 63 -14.16 -6.90 2.34
N PRO A 64 -14.33 -8.14 2.80
CA PRO A 64 -13.23 -9.09 2.83
C PRO A 64 -12.77 -9.40 1.39
N MET A 65 -11.48 -9.61 1.25
CA MET A 65 -10.93 -10.15 0.00
C MET A 65 -11.38 -11.62 -0.13
N ALA A 66 -12.04 -11.94 -1.23
CA ALA A 66 -12.55 -13.27 -1.46
C ALA A 66 -11.51 -14.13 -2.21
N ASP A 67 -11.25 -15.32 -1.68
CA ASP A 67 -10.48 -16.32 -2.41
C ASP A 67 -11.34 -16.83 -3.60
N PRO A 68 -10.87 -16.67 -4.85
CA PRO A 68 -11.63 -17.08 -6.03
C PRO A 68 -11.86 -18.59 -6.11
N THR A 69 -11.16 -19.39 -5.31
CA THR A 69 -11.35 -20.85 -5.24
C THR A 69 -12.50 -21.26 -4.31
N VAL A 70 -13.02 -20.35 -3.50
CA VAL A 70 -14.12 -20.60 -2.56
C VAL A 70 -15.45 -20.51 -3.31
N VAL A 71 -16.20 -21.61 -3.35
CA VAL A 71 -17.46 -21.72 -4.10
C VAL A 71 -18.56 -20.78 -3.56
N VAL A 72 -18.60 -20.57 -2.26
CA VAL A 72 -19.54 -19.65 -1.59
C VAL A 72 -18.77 -18.82 -0.57
N PRO A 73 -18.27 -17.63 -0.96
CA PRO A 73 -17.57 -16.77 -0.02
C PRO A 73 -18.51 -16.22 1.06
N ASP A 74 -18.07 -16.27 2.30
CA ASP A 74 -18.76 -15.61 3.40
C ASP A 74 -18.55 -14.09 3.29
N PRO A 75 -19.59 -13.27 3.13
CA PRO A 75 -19.43 -11.83 2.96
C PRO A 75 -18.95 -11.10 4.23
N SER A 76 -18.94 -11.78 5.37
CA SER A 76 -18.50 -11.23 6.65
C SER A 76 -17.08 -11.65 7.01
N ARG A 77 -16.60 -12.78 6.52
CA ARG A 77 -15.31 -13.38 6.87
C ARG A 77 -14.32 -13.33 5.71
N GLY A 78 -13.08 -13.20 6.05
CA GLY A 78 -11.95 -13.18 5.12
C GLY A 78 -11.04 -11.98 5.34
N PRO A 79 -9.82 -12.03 4.80
CA PRO A 79 -8.82 -11.01 5.03
C PRO A 79 -9.29 -9.63 4.56
N ARG A 80 -9.05 -8.62 5.41
CA ARG A 80 -9.31 -7.20 5.12
C ARG A 80 -8.02 -6.43 5.21
N ALA A 81 -7.82 -5.50 4.29
CA ALA A 81 -6.63 -4.67 4.32
C ALA A 81 -6.87 -3.29 3.72
N GLU A 82 -5.99 -2.37 4.12
CA GLU A 82 -5.73 -1.11 3.42
C GLU A 82 -4.24 -1.04 3.06
N LEU A 83 -3.93 -0.33 2.00
CA LEU A 83 -2.57 -0.20 1.48
C LEU A 83 -1.93 1.10 1.97
N LEU A 84 -0.67 1.02 2.37
CA LEU A 84 0.12 2.15 2.83
C LEU A 84 1.34 2.34 1.92
N LEU A 85 1.52 3.54 1.38
CA LEU A 85 2.75 3.91 0.68
C LEU A 85 3.40 5.08 1.40
N THR A 86 4.69 4.94 1.71
CA THR A 86 5.50 6.03 2.28
C THR A 86 6.60 6.40 1.29
N VAL A 87 6.72 7.67 0.97
CA VAL A 87 7.80 8.22 0.13
C VAL A 87 8.40 9.46 0.75
N ARG A 88 9.67 9.75 0.45
CA ARG A 88 10.29 11.01 0.86
C ARG A 88 9.60 12.18 0.19
N ALA A 89 9.39 13.24 0.96
CA ALA A 89 8.77 14.48 0.48
C ALA A 89 9.72 15.29 -0.43
N GLY A 90 9.16 16.33 -1.06
CA GLY A 90 9.94 17.29 -1.85
C GLY A 90 10.15 16.90 -3.30
N HIS A 91 9.52 15.83 -3.79
CA HIS A 91 9.56 15.44 -5.18
C HIS A 91 8.23 15.71 -5.86
N ALA A 92 8.28 16.48 -6.94
CA ALA A 92 7.12 16.74 -7.78
C ALA A 92 6.53 15.42 -8.30
N ASP A 93 5.26 15.42 -8.60
CA ASP A 93 4.53 14.32 -9.22
C ASP A 93 4.25 13.07 -8.35
N THR A 94 4.90 12.87 -7.19
CA THR A 94 4.52 11.74 -6.31
C THR A 94 3.05 11.80 -5.88
N GLY A 95 2.45 12.99 -5.83
CA GLY A 95 1.01 13.14 -5.57
C GLY A 95 0.10 12.52 -6.63
N LYS A 96 0.61 12.21 -7.82
CA LYS A 96 -0.13 11.51 -8.88
C LYS A 96 -0.28 10.01 -8.63
N VAL A 97 0.39 9.47 -7.60
CA VAL A 97 0.23 8.09 -7.15
C VAL A 97 -1.18 7.77 -6.62
N LEU A 98 -2.01 8.76 -6.34
CA LEU A 98 -3.36 8.57 -5.79
C LEU A 98 -4.21 7.63 -6.67
N ARG A 99 -4.18 7.80 -7.99
CA ARG A 99 -4.94 6.93 -8.90
C ARG A 99 -4.36 5.50 -8.97
N PRO A 100 -3.06 5.29 -9.20
CA PRO A 100 -2.45 3.96 -9.11
C PRO A 100 -2.77 3.23 -7.79
N LEU A 101 -2.69 3.91 -6.66
CA LEU A 101 -3.03 3.29 -5.37
C LEU A 101 -4.51 2.88 -5.28
N ALA A 102 -5.42 3.71 -5.80
CA ALA A 102 -6.83 3.36 -5.83
C ALA A 102 -7.10 2.15 -6.75
N VAL A 103 -6.39 2.04 -7.88
CA VAL A 103 -6.45 0.87 -8.77
C VAL A 103 -6.00 -0.39 -8.03
N LEU A 104 -4.86 -0.33 -7.34
CA LEU A 104 -4.37 -1.46 -6.55
C LEU A 104 -5.34 -1.86 -5.44
N ALA A 105 -5.93 -0.90 -4.74
CA ALA A 105 -6.92 -1.17 -3.70
C ALA A 105 -8.24 -1.75 -4.24
N ALA A 106 -8.56 -1.49 -5.50
CA ALA A 106 -9.73 -2.05 -6.16
C ALA A 106 -9.50 -3.48 -6.68
N SER A 107 -8.24 -3.92 -6.83
CA SER A 107 -7.90 -5.21 -7.46
C SER A 107 -8.57 -6.42 -6.81
N PRO A 108 -8.76 -6.51 -5.47
CA PRO A 108 -9.50 -7.62 -4.88
C PRO A 108 -10.95 -7.72 -5.38
N GLN A 109 -11.61 -6.59 -5.60
CA GLN A 109 -13.00 -6.56 -6.07
C GLN A 109 -13.09 -6.77 -7.58
N VAL A 110 -12.12 -6.29 -8.36
CA VAL A 110 -12.12 -6.37 -9.83
C VAL A 110 -11.59 -7.71 -10.32
N GLU A 111 -10.51 -8.19 -9.72
CA GLU A 111 -9.75 -9.35 -10.19
C GLU A 111 -9.92 -10.58 -9.29
N GLY A 112 -10.55 -10.43 -8.12
CA GLY A 112 -10.73 -11.51 -7.17
C GLY A 112 -9.42 -11.97 -6.53
N VAL A 113 -8.44 -11.08 -6.39
CA VAL A 113 -7.15 -11.42 -5.78
C VAL A 113 -7.16 -11.18 -4.27
N VAL A 114 -6.44 -12.01 -3.55
CA VAL A 114 -6.16 -11.78 -2.13
C VAL A 114 -4.77 -11.18 -2.00
N VAL A 115 -4.71 -9.93 -1.57
CA VAL A 115 -3.45 -9.21 -1.36
C VAL A 115 -2.83 -9.65 -0.04
N THR A 116 -1.64 -10.24 -0.10
CA THR A 116 -0.92 -10.75 1.05
C THR A 116 0.53 -10.27 1.05
N PRO A 117 1.19 -10.21 2.22
CA PRO A 117 2.62 -9.95 2.28
C PRO A 117 3.43 -10.90 1.39
N GLY A 118 4.44 -10.37 0.75
CA GLY A 118 5.25 -11.08 -0.24
C GLY A 118 4.70 -11.03 -1.67
N ALA A 119 3.44 -10.61 -1.87
CA ALA A 119 2.87 -10.44 -3.20
C ALA A 119 3.52 -9.26 -3.95
N SER A 120 3.48 -9.33 -5.28
CA SER A 120 3.77 -8.18 -6.15
C SER A 120 2.48 -7.71 -6.77
N LEU A 121 2.24 -6.40 -6.75
CA LEU A 121 1.14 -5.78 -7.47
C LEU A 121 1.74 -4.94 -8.60
N ASP A 122 1.33 -5.23 -9.82
CA ASP A 122 1.80 -4.56 -11.04
C ASP A 122 0.73 -3.57 -11.52
N ILE A 123 1.14 -2.36 -11.84
CA ILE A 123 0.25 -1.31 -12.32
C ILE A 123 0.27 -1.24 -13.85
N GLY A 124 1.31 -1.79 -14.47
CA GLY A 124 1.52 -1.74 -15.93
C GLY A 124 2.01 -0.39 -16.46
N GLU A 125 2.11 0.61 -15.59
CA GLU A 125 2.60 1.96 -15.89
C GLU A 125 3.41 2.50 -14.70
N PRO A 126 4.20 3.57 -14.86
CA PRO A 126 4.89 4.19 -13.74
C PRO A 126 3.93 4.66 -12.64
N LEU A 127 4.32 4.47 -11.36
CA LEU A 127 3.54 4.90 -10.19
C LEU A 127 3.19 6.39 -10.18
N TRP A 128 4.05 7.19 -10.77
CA TRP A 128 3.84 8.61 -11.09
C TRP A 128 4.68 8.95 -12.31
N PRO A 129 4.42 10.06 -13.00
CA PRO A 129 5.19 10.46 -14.18
C PRO A 129 6.69 10.52 -13.89
N GLY A 130 7.46 9.79 -14.68
CA GLY A 130 8.92 9.70 -14.53
C GLY A 130 9.41 8.80 -13.40
N ALA A 131 8.52 8.10 -12.68
CA ALA A 131 8.93 7.11 -11.69
C ALA A 131 9.66 5.93 -12.34
N PRO A 132 10.76 5.45 -11.75
CA PRO A 132 11.41 4.22 -12.19
C PRO A 132 10.68 2.95 -11.76
N PHE A 133 9.54 3.09 -11.09
CA PHE A 133 8.76 2.02 -10.47
C PHE A 133 7.44 1.82 -11.21
N SER A 134 7.12 0.59 -11.57
CA SER A 134 5.85 0.19 -12.20
C SER A 134 5.08 -0.86 -11.40
N SER A 135 5.66 -1.34 -10.32
CA SER A 135 5.07 -2.32 -9.42
C SER A 135 5.45 -2.06 -7.98
N VAL A 136 4.77 -2.74 -7.07
CA VAL A 136 5.06 -2.67 -5.63
C VAL A 136 5.17 -4.07 -5.04
N LEU A 137 6.04 -4.21 -4.06
CA LEU A 137 6.08 -5.36 -3.16
C LEU A 137 5.18 -5.05 -1.96
N VAL A 138 4.28 -5.96 -1.64
CA VAL A 138 3.50 -5.92 -0.40
C VAL A 138 4.38 -6.45 0.72
N ALA A 139 4.73 -5.59 1.66
CA ALA A 139 5.57 -5.99 2.80
C ALA A 139 4.73 -6.49 3.98
N GLU A 140 5.37 -7.15 4.93
CA GLU A 140 4.75 -7.46 6.22
C GLU A 140 4.40 -6.15 6.95
N PRO A 141 3.28 -6.10 7.68
CA PRO A 141 2.97 -4.97 8.54
C PRO A 141 4.10 -4.72 9.53
N GLY A 142 4.70 -3.54 9.46
CA GLY A 142 5.79 -3.15 10.34
C GLY A 142 5.33 -2.49 11.65
N GLY A 143 4.03 -2.52 11.97
CA GLY A 143 3.46 -1.89 13.16
C GLY A 143 3.34 -0.36 13.08
N LEU A 144 3.63 0.25 11.95
CA LEU A 144 3.47 1.70 11.75
C LEU A 144 2.01 2.13 11.99
N VAL A 145 1.06 1.37 11.45
CA VAL A 145 -0.35 1.44 11.80
C VAL A 145 -0.73 0.07 12.38
N PRO A 146 -1.10 -0.01 13.67
CA PRO A 146 -1.53 -1.25 14.28
C PRO A 146 -2.80 -1.79 13.62
N ASP A 147 -2.90 -3.09 13.47
CA ASP A 147 -4.10 -3.74 12.95
C ASP A 147 -5.34 -3.26 13.70
N LEU A 148 -6.44 -3.16 13.01
CA LEU A 148 -7.72 -2.73 13.57
C LEU A 148 -8.60 -3.96 13.81
N GLU A 149 -8.74 -4.33 15.09
CA GLU A 149 -9.68 -5.36 15.49
C GLU A 149 -11.13 -4.89 15.26
N LEU A 150 -11.94 -5.77 14.73
CA LEU A 150 -13.36 -5.56 14.49
C LEU A 150 -14.19 -6.53 15.32
N ASP A 151 -15.44 -6.18 15.58
CA ASP A 151 -16.35 -7.06 16.28
C ASP A 151 -16.65 -8.32 15.44
N ALA A 152 -16.71 -9.47 16.13
CA ALA A 152 -17.06 -10.73 15.48
C ALA A 152 -18.45 -10.61 14.78
N PRO A 153 -18.61 -11.18 13.59
CA PRO A 153 -17.76 -12.19 12.93
C PRO A 153 -16.72 -11.63 11.97
N LEU A 154 -16.44 -10.31 11.97
CA LEU A 154 -15.53 -9.67 11.03
C LEU A 154 -14.08 -9.96 11.39
N ASP A 155 -13.26 -10.22 10.38
CA ASP A 155 -11.81 -10.32 10.54
C ASP A 155 -11.19 -8.92 10.66
N PRO A 156 -10.02 -8.79 11.35
CA PRO A 156 -9.35 -7.52 11.53
C PRO A 156 -8.90 -6.89 10.21
N VAL A 157 -8.76 -5.57 10.19
CA VAL A 157 -8.19 -4.84 9.07
C VAL A 157 -6.69 -4.70 9.26
N ARG A 158 -5.91 -5.23 8.33
CA ARG A 158 -4.45 -5.07 8.27
C ARG A 158 -4.06 -3.85 7.44
N PHE A 159 -2.96 -3.21 7.81
CA PHE A 159 -2.40 -2.10 7.06
C PHE A 159 -1.10 -2.56 6.40
N LEU A 160 -1.14 -2.77 5.08
CA LEU A 160 -0.08 -3.40 4.31
C LEU A 160 0.84 -2.36 3.68
N PRO A 161 2.12 -2.28 4.09
CA PRO A 161 3.09 -1.40 3.46
C PRO A 161 3.39 -1.81 2.02
N LEU A 162 3.49 -0.85 1.13
CA LEU A 162 3.89 -1.04 -0.26
C LEU A 162 5.30 -0.49 -0.47
N LEU A 163 6.16 -1.30 -1.02
CA LEU A 163 7.53 -0.94 -1.37
C LEU A 163 7.66 -0.88 -2.90
N PRO A 164 7.89 0.32 -3.48
CA PRO A 164 8.02 0.46 -4.92
C PRO A 164 9.18 -0.37 -5.48
N MET A 165 8.95 -1.06 -6.60
CA MET A 165 9.94 -1.86 -7.30
C MET A 165 10.15 -1.35 -8.72
N THR A 166 11.42 -1.35 -9.14
CA THR A 166 11.76 -1.21 -10.56
C THR A 166 11.43 -2.52 -11.31
N PRO A 167 11.29 -2.50 -12.64
CA PRO A 167 11.05 -3.71 -13.42
C PRO A 167 12.10 -4.81 -13.18
N ASN A 168 13.37 -4.43 -13.04
CA ASN A 168 14.46 -5.38 -12.77
C ASN A 168 14.30 -6.03 -11.38
N GLU A 169 13.96 -5.25 -10.36
CA GLU A 169 13.70 -5.75 -9.01
C GLU A 169 12.48 -6.68 -8.97
N ALA A 170 11.42 -6.32 -9.69
CA ALA A 170 10.24 -7.17 -9.80
C ALA A 170 10.54 -8.51 -10.48
N ALA A 171 11.34 -8.49 -11.57
CA ALA A 171 11.78 -9.70 -12.25
C ALA A 171 12.67 -10.57 -11.35
N TRP A 172 13.64 -9.97 -10.66
CA TRP A 172 14.53 -10.68 -9.73
C TRP A 172 13.76 -11.29 -8.55
N LYS A 173 12.81 -10.54 -7.98
CA LYS A 173 11.94 -11.00 -6.92
C LYS A 173 11.11 -12.24 -7.29
N ARG A 174 10.65 -12.33 -8.55
CA ARG A 174 9.91 -13.53 -9.02
C ARG A 174 10.76 -14.80 -8.93
N VAL A 175 12.08 -14.68 -9.09
CA VAL A 175 13.01 -15.80 -9.07
C VAL A 175 13.53 -16.08 -7.66
N ARG A 176 13.87 -15.04 -6.90
CA ARG A 176 14.56 -15.15 -5.63
C ARG A 176 13.65 -15.01 -4.40
N GLY A 177 12.45 -14.48 -4.59
CA GLY A 177 11.49 -14.25 -3.52
C GLY A 177 11.57 -12.86 -2.90
N ALA A 178 10.53 -12.52 -2.14
CA ALA A 178 10.37 -11.21 -1.51
C ALA A 178 11.42 -10.94 -0.42
N ALA A 179 11.67 -11.93 0.43
CA ALA A 179 12.64 -11.82 1.51
C ALA A 179 14.04 -11.52 0.98
N ALA A 180 14.47 -12.22 -0.07
CA ALA A 180 15.78 -12.01 -0.68
C ALA A 180 15.92 -10.58 -1.27
N LEU A 181 14.86 -10.03 -1.87
CA LEU A 181 14.89 -8.66 -2.37
C LEU A 181 15.00 -7.64 -1.23
N GLN A 182 14.25 -7.83 -0.15
CA GLN A 182 14.31 -6.94 1.02
C GLN A 182 15.68 -7.00 1.69
N GLU A 183 16.27 -8.20 1.82
CA GLU A 183 17.64 -8.37 2.31
C GLU A 183 18.65 -7.64 1.42
N ARG A 184 18.51 -7.76 0.10
CA ARG A 184 19.37 -7.05 -0.84
C ARG A 184 19.27 -5.52 -0.69
N TRP A 185 18.09 -4.97 -0.51
CA TRP A 185 17.92 -3.54 -0.22
C TRP A 185 18.65 -3.13 1.06
N LEU A 186 18.53 -3.92 2.12
CA LEU A 186 19.22 -3.67 3.40
C LEU A 186 20.74 -3.73 3.24
N GLU A 187 21.27 -4.78 2.62
CA GLU A 187 22.70 -4.95 2.39
C GLU A 187 23.34 -3.79 1.59
N ARG A 188 22.58 -3.25 0.65
CA ARG A 188 23.04 -2.16 -0.23
C ARG A 188 22.68 -0.77 0.30
N GLY A 189 22.07 -0.67 1.48
CA GLY A 189 21.64 0.60 2.06
C GLY A 189 20.60 1.33 1.19
N THR A 190 19.82 0.58 0.42
CA THR A 190 18.78 1.13 -0.44
C THR A 190 17.59 1.59 0.41
N ASP A 191 17.19 2.86 0.28
CA ASP A 191 15.96 3.35 0.90
C ASP A 191 14.77 3.18 -0.06
N PRO A 192 13.85 2.26 0.21
CA PRO A 192 12.68 2.05 -0.65
C PRO A 192 11.73 3.27 -0.73
N ARG A 193 11.88 4.23 0.20
CA ARG A 193 11.07 5.45 0.25
C ARG A 193 11.60 6.56 -0.66
N ASP A 194 12.84 6.43 -1.19
CA ASP A 194 13.39 7.42 -2.11
C ASP A 194 12.69 7.32 -3.48
N PRO A 195 11.90 8.35 -3.88
CA PRO A 195 11.13 8.31 -5.12
C PRO A 195 12.00 8.39 -6.39
N ARG A 196 13.30 8.67 -6.25
CA ARG A 196 14.24 8.81 -7.39
C ARG A 196 15.27 7.69 -7.45
N ARG A 197 15.23 6.74 -6.52
CA ARG A 197 16.22 5.66 -6.54
C ARG A 197 16.13 4.83 -7.81
N GLY A 198 17.27 4.39 -8.28
CA GLY A 198 17.36 3.37 -9.32
C GLY A 198 17.14 1.94 -8.75
N SER A 199 17.30 0.96 -9.63
CA SER A 199 17.34 -0.45 -9.23
C SER A 199 18.56 -0.72 -8.36
N VAL A 200 18.36 -1.52 -7.30
CA VAL A 200 19.48 -2.04 -6.53
C VAL A 200 20.32 -2.97 -7.41
N ALA A 201 21.62 -3.07 -7.12
CA ALA A 201 22.49 -4.06 -7.79
C ALA A 201 22.03 -5.49 -7.42
N LEU A 202 21.71 -6.29 -8.44
CA LEU A 202 21.05 -7.59 -8.32
C LEU A 202 21.97 -8.78 -8.67
N ASP A 203 23.24 -8.53 -8.78
CA ASP A 203 24.33 -9.49 -9.02
C ASP A 203 24.61 -10.42 -7.81
#